data_f891fc94aac7f305af71640026d5ae82
#
_entry.id   f891fc94aac7f305af71640026d5ae82
#
_cell.length_a   1.000
_cell.length_b   1.000
_cell.length_c   1.000
_cell.angle_alpha   90.00
_cell.angle_beta   90.00
_cell.angle_gamma   90.00
#
_symmetry.space_group_name_H-M   'P 1'
#
loop_
_entity.id
_entity.type
_entity.pdbx_description
1 polymer ?
#
loop_
_entity_poly.entity_id
_entity_poly.type
_entity_poly.pdbx_seq_one_letter_code
_entity_poly.pdbx_strand_id
1 'polypeptide(L)'
;TNNIVFVANVQGLLSPTATATASFDENVMVEFNIDTNDDKVEDLVIQAIPRDGKMYFFGPYAPSQTGLNSTINEMATKSMVAISSSSAITSSQNGMQFFAGPRDDPFFMDFAQYGEIIAGNATGFNSPGTDTFAGTNVMSIVIEVPKSQIGGSGTINTWVEAKAK
;
A
#
# COMPACT_ATOMS: atom_id res chain seq x y z
N THR A 1 -20.20 -2.90 3.76
CA THR A 1 -19.71 -1.52 3.73
C THR A 1 -19.78 -0.97 2.31
N ASN A 2 -19.98 0.34 2.17
CA ASN A 2 -20.03 1.01 0.87
C ASN A 2 -18.64 1.45 0.36
N ASN A 3 -17.59 1.13 1.12
CA ASN A 3 -16.21 1.50 0.81
C ASN A 3 -15.34 0.27 0.61
N ILE A 4 -14.24 0.45 -0.11
CA ILE A 4 -13.12 -0.50 -0.24
C ILE A 4 -11.90 0.15 0.37
N VAL A 5 -11.06 -0.65 1.02
CA VAL A 5 -9.77 -0.22 1.56
C VAL A 5 -8.65 -0.87 0.76
N PHE A 6 -7.78 -0.04 0.20
CA PHE A 6 -6.53 -0.46 -0.43
C PHE A 6 -5.38 -0.26 0.56
N VAL A 7 -4.49 -1.24 0.66
CA VAL A 7 -3.30 -1.18 1.50
C VAL A 7 -2.09 -1.59 0.68
N ALA A 8 -1.05 -0.77 0.67
CA ALA A 8 0.26 -1.10 0.14
C ALA A 8 1.30 -1.04 1.26
N ASN A 9 1.94 -2.18 1.54
CA ASN A 9 3.06 -2.29 2.45
C ASN A 9 4.35 -2.29 1.62
N VAL A 10 5.16 -1.24 1.73
CA VAL A 10 6.27 -0.99 0.80
C VAL A 10 7.66 -1.16 1.41
N GLN A 11 7.78 -1.20 2.74
CA GLN A 11 9.05 -1.42 3.45
C GLN A 11 8.77 -2.09 4.80
N GLY A 12 9.15 -3.35 4.94
CA GLY A 12 8.92 -4.17 6.14
C GLY A 12 10.15 -4.42 6.98
N LEU A 13 9.95 -5.22 8.04
CA LEU A 13 10.97 -5.62 9.01
C LEU A 13 11.69 -4.42 9.67
N LEU A 14 10.97 -3.32 9.88
CA LEU A 14 11.50 -2.14 10.55
C LEU A 14 11.51 -2.39 12.06
N SER A 15 12.71 -2.48 12.65
CA SER A 15 12.82 -2.47 14.12
C SER A 15 12.26 -1.17 14.70
N PRO A 16 11.90 -1.10 15.98
CA PRO A 16 11.47 0.15 16.63
C PRO A 16 12.44 1.31 16.42
N THR A 17 13.75 1.04 16.46
CA THR A 17 14.78 2.06 16.20
C THR A 17 14.79 2.50 14.73
N ALA A 18 14.71 1.58 13.78
CA ALA A 18 14.65 1.89 12.35
C ALA A 18 13.37 2.66 11.98
N THR A 19 12.24 2.34 12.63
CA THR A 19 10.96 3.02 12.44
C THR A 19 11.05 4.53 12.69
N ALA A 20 11.83 4.97 13.68
CA ALA A 20 11.96 6.38 14.03
C ALA A 20 12.53 7.24 12.89
N THR A 21 13.30 6.63 11.98
CA THR A 21 13.95 7.31 10.84
C THR A 21 13.46 6.80 9.48
N ALA A 22 12.50 5.88 9.46
CA ALA A 22 11.95 5.35 8.22
C ALA A 22 11.21 6.43 7.43
N SER A 23 11.40 6.43 6.12
CA SER A 23 10.76 7.37 5.19
C SER A 23 10.43 6.69 3.88
N PHE A 24 9.41 7.16 3.20
CA PHE A 24 9.16 6.79 1.81
C PHE A 24 10.20 7.46 0.90
N ASP A 25 10.61 6.77 -0.17
CA ASP A 25 11.51 7.33 -1.19
C ASP A 25 10.75 8.33 -2.07
N GLU A 26 11.15 9.60 -2.09
CA GLU A 26 10.53 10.65 -2.90
C GLU A 26 10.72 10.47 -4.41
N ASN A 27 11.56 9.54 -4.84
CA ASN A 27 11.73 9.18 -6.26
C ASN A 27 10.81 8.03 -6.69
N VAL A 28 10.03 7.47 -5.77
CA VAL A 28 9.13 6.36 -6.04
C VAL A 28 7.68 6.80 -5.90
N MET A 29 6.89 6.56 -6.93
CA MET A 29 5.44 6.64 -6.90
C MET A 29 4.88 5.23 -6.65
N VAL A 30 3.90 5.13 -5.76
CA VAL A 30 3.10 3.91 -5.57
C VAL A 30 1.77 4.10 -6.27
N GLU A 31 1.45 3.23 -7.22
CA GLU A 31 0.24 3.29 -8.01
C GLU A 31 -0.67 2.09 -7.69
N PHE A 32 -1.91 2.39 -7.33
CA PHE A 32 -2.98 1.43 -7.14
C PHE A 32 -3.78 1.36 -8.43
N ASN A 33 -3.71 0.23 -9.11
CA ASN A 33 -4.38 -0.02 -10.37
C ASN A 33 -5.71 -0.73 -10.12
N ILE A 34 -6.74 -0.33 -10.84
CA ILE A 34 -8.11 -0.83 -10.70
C ILE A 34 -8.65 -1.16 -12.09
N ASP A 35 -8.90 -2.44 -12.33
CA ASP A 35 -9.55 -2.97 -13.53
C ASP A 35 -11.00 -3.31 -13.16
N THR A 36 -11.94 -2.69 -13.83
CA THR A 36 -13.38 -2.80 -13.58
C THR A 36 -14.11 -3.69 -14.59
N ASN A 37 -13.43 -4.12 -15.65
CA ASN A 37 -14.00 -4.86 -16.79
C ASN A 37 -13.38 -6.25 -17.02
N ASP A 38 -12.35 -6.62 -16.23
CA ASP A 38 -11.64 -7.90 -16.25
C ASP A 38 -10.78 -8.13 -17.52
N ASP A 39 -10.29 -7.04 -18.14
CA ASP A 39 -9.41 -7.14 -19.32
C ASP A 39 -7.91 -7.13 -18.97
N LYS A 40 -7.56 -7.01 -17.68
CA LYS A 40 -6.20 -6.96 -17.12
C LYS A 40 -5.43 -5.67 -17.48
N VAL A 41 -6.16 -4.64 -17.84
CA VAL A 41 -5.67 -3.29 -18.02
C VAL A 41 -6.38 -2.38 -17.01
N GLU A 42 -5.66 -1.45 -16.43
CA GLU A 42 -6.23 -0.52 -15.46
C GLU A 42 -7.18 0.49 -16.11
N ASP A 43 -8.44 0.51 -15.68
CA ASP A 43 -9.43 1.54 -16.04
C ASP A 43 -9.25 2.80 -15.20
N LEU A 44 -8.85 2.62 -13.94
CA LEU A 44 -8.62 3.70 -12.99
C LEU A 44 -7.32 3.48 -12.22
N VAL A 45 -6.68 4.60 -11.83
CA VAL A 45 -5.52 4.59 -10.95
C VAL A 45 -5.69 5.55 -9.80
N ILE A 46 -5.05 5.21 -8.66
CA ILE A 46 -4.80 6.14 -7.56
C ILE A 46 -3.28 6.14 -7.34
N GLN A 47 -2.66 7.31 -7.47
CA GLN A 47 -1.22 7.48 -7.35
C GLN A 47 -0.87 8.12 -6.02
N ALA A 48 0.10 7.56 -5.31
CA ALA A 48 0.61 8.04 -4.03
C ALA A 48 2.08 8.45 -4.19
N ILE A 49 2.40 9.71 -3.84
CA ILE A 49 3.74 10.30 -4.04
C ILE A 49 4.17 11.01 -2.76
N PRO A 50 5.29 10.58 -2.16
CA PRO A 50 5.83 11.27 -0.99
C PRO A 50 6.58 12.55 -1.39
N ARG A 51 6.39 13.64 -0.63
CA ARG A 51 7.13 14.90 -0.76
C ARG A 51 7.08 15.67 0.55
N ASP A 52 8.20 16.17 0.98
CA ASP A 52 8.32 17.10 2.12
C ASP A 52 7.55 16.62 3.36
N GLY A 53 7.70 15.35 3.74
CA GLY A 53 7.04 14.75 4.90
C GLY A 53 5.53 14.55 4.76
N LYS A 54 5.01 14.58 3.56
CA LYS A 54 3.59 14.33 3.22
C LYS A 54 3.47 13.27 2.14
N MET A 55 2.37 12.52 2.16
CA MET A 55 1.95 11.69 1.03
C MET A 55 0.86 12.43 0.27
N TYR A 56 1.06 12.65 -1.01
CA TYR A 56 0.08 13.22 -1.93
C TYR A 56 -0.59 12.10 -2.71
N PHE A 57 -1.90 12.21 -2.86
CA PHE A 57 -2.71 11.24 -3.60
C PHE A 57 -3.40 11.93 -4.76
N PHE A 58 -3.40 11.29 -5.92
CA PHE A 58 -4.08 11.74 -7.13
C PHE A 58 -5.04 10.64 -7.58
N GLY A 59 -6.30 10.98 -7.79
CA GLY A 59 -7.30 10.00 -8.25
C GLY A 59 -8.47 9.75 -7.28
N PRO A 60 -9.30 8.72 -7.59
CA PRO A 60 -9.20 7.84 -8.76
C PRO A 60 -9.48 8.55 -10.08
N TYR A 61 -8.76 8.19 -11.15
CA TYR A 61 -8.97 8.72 -12.50
C TYR A 61 -8.51 7.71 -13.57
N ALA A 62 -9.04 7.84 -14.80
CA ALA A 62 -8.58 7.03 -15.93
C ALA A 62 -7.18 7.49 -16.37
N PRO A 63 -6.16 6.62 -16.35
CA PRO A 63 -4.80 7.01 -16.71
C PRO A 63 -4.68 7.33 -18.21
N SER A 64 -3.74 8.22 -18.56
CA SER A 64 -3.42 8.50 -19.96
C SER A 64 -2.48 7.46 -20.59
N GLN A 65 -1.82 6.67 -19.76
CA GLN A 65 -0.92 5.56 -20.12
C GLN A 65 -1.16 4.42 -19.17
N THR A 66 -1.11 3.20 -19.66
CA THR A 66 -1.30 1.98 -18.89
C THR A 66 -0.02 1.15 -18.82
N GLY A 67 0.05 0.21 -17.88
CA GLY A 67 1.19 -0.66 -17.67
C GLY A 67 2.33 0.02 -16.91
N LEU A 68 3.57 -0.26 -17.29
CA LEU A 68 4.76 0.14 -16.54
C LEU A 68 5.05 1.65 -16.57
N ASN A 69 4.51 2.37 -17.55
CA ASN A 69 4.71 3.82 -17.68
C ASN A 69 3.51 4.56 -17.14
N SER A 70 3.74 5.52 -16.27
CA SER A 70 2.72 6.37 -15.69
C SER A 70 3.13 7.82 -15.66
N THR A 71 2.15 8.71 -15.83
CA THR A 71 2.29 10.15 -15.60
C THR A 71 1.24 10.60 -14.59
N ILE A 72 1.60 11.56 -13.74
CA ILE A 72 0.66 12.16 -12.80
C ILE A 72 -0.27 13.07 -13.57
N ASN A 73 -1.58 12.91 -13.35
CA ASN A 73 -2.55 13.89 -13.80
C ASN A 73 -2.73 14.96 -12.70
N GLU A 74 -2.05 16.09 -12.82
CA GLU A 74 -2.12 17.18 -11.85
C GLU A 74 -3.52 17.84 -11.76
N MET A 75 -4.37 17.62 -12.75
CA MET A 75 -5.76 18.09 -12.78
C MET A 75 -6.73 17.13 -12.08
N ALA A 76 -6.27 15.90 -11.73
CA ALA A 76 -7.09 14.95 -10.98
C ALA A 76 -7.33 15.44 -9.56
N THR A 77 -8.34 14.87 -8.91
CA THR A 77 -8.59 15.11 -7.48
C THR A 77 -7.32 14.82 -6.69
N LYS A 78 -6.88 15.83 -5.93
CA LYS A 78 -5.65 15.77 -5.14
C LYS A 78 -5.98 15.82 -3.65
N SER A 79 -5.44 14.88 -2.91
CA SER A 79 -5.50 14.82 -1.44
C SER A 79 -4.09 14.72 -0.86
N MET A 80 -3.95 14.97 0.44
CA MET A 80 -2.66 14.76 1.12
C MET A 80 -2.87 14.38 2.58
N VAL A 81 -1.87 13.67 3.12
CA VAL A 81 -1.77 13.37 4.55
C VAL A 81 -0.33 13.58 5.02
N ALA A 82 -0.14 14.10 6.24
CA ALA A 82 1.19 14.18 6.84
C ALA A 82 1.68 12.79 7.24
N ILE A 83 2.98 12.52 7.03
CA ILE A 83 3.64 11.29 7.45
C ILE A 83 4.23 11.54 8.85
N SER A 84 3.99 10.62 9.78
CA SER A 84 4.55 10.71 11.13
C SER A 84 4.97 9.32 11.62
N SER A 85 6.17 9.24 12.21
CA SER A 85 6.67 8.03 12.87
C SER A 85 6.17 7.86 14.31
N SER A 86 5.55 8.90 14.89
CA SER A 86 5.15 8.91 16.31
C SER A 86 3.64 8.82 16.51
N SER A 87 2.83 9.11 15.51
CA SER A 87 1.37 9.09 15.62
C SER A 87 0.69 8.74 14.30
N ALA A 88 -0.50 8.14 14.39
CA ALA A 88 -1.34 7.93 13.22
C ALA A 88 -2.03 9.23 12.84
N ILE A 89 -1.65 9.78 11.68
CA ILE A 89 -2.31 10.95 11.10
C ILE A 89 -3.15 10.47 9.92
N THR A 90 -4.43 10.81 9.91
CA THR A 90 -5.33 10.53 8.80
C THR A 90 -5.86 11.82 8.21
N SER A 91 -6.25 11.79 6.96
CA SER A 91 -6.97 12.88 6.30
C SER A 91 -8.18 12.34 5.55
N SER A 92 -9.16 13.22 5.29
CA SER A 92 -10.36 12.88 4.55
C SER A 92 -10.64 13.93 3.49
N GLN A 93 -10.98 13.49 2.28
CA GLN A 93 -11.38 14.38 1.18
C GLN A 93 -12.28 13.61 0.21
N ASN A 94 -13.37 14.24 -0.23
CA ASN A 94 -14.33 13.69 -1.19
C ASN A 94 -14.88 12.30 -0.81
N GLY A 95 -15.10 12.06 0.48
CA GLY A 95 -15.58 10.78 1.00
C GLY A 95 -14.51 9.69 1.11
N MET A 96 -13.29 9.94 0.64
CA MET A 96 -12.13 9.06 0.80
C MET A 96 -11.40 9.37 2.11
N GLN A 97 -10.70 8.37 2.65
CA GLN A 97 -9.79 8.54 3.80
C GLN A 97 -8.40 8.05 3.43
N PHE A 98 -7.38 8.70 4.01
CA PHE A 98 -5.99 8.48 3.67
C PHE A 98 -5.13 8.36 4.92
N PHE A 99 -4.16 7.44 4.85
CA PHE A 99 -3.07 7.30 5.80
C PHE A 99 -1.78 6.94 5.07
N ALA A 100 -0.65 7.46 5.55
CA ALA A 100 0.68 7.01 5.15
C ALA A 100 1.65 7.10 6.34
N GLY A 101 2.39 6.03 6.59
CA GLY A 101 3.36 5.97 7.69
C GLY A 101 3.60 4.56 8.21
N PRO A 102 4.44 4.42 9.24
CA PRO A 102 4.72 3.13 9.84
C PRO A 102 3.53 2.59 10.61
N ARG A 103 3.35 1.28 10.55
CA ARG A 103 2.38 0.49 11.29
C ARG A 103 3.01 -0.82 11.74
N ASP A 104 2.47 -1.39 12.80
CA ASP A 104 2.76 -2.77 13.18
C ASP A 104 2.61 -3.69 11.97
N ASP A 105 3.60 -4.54 11.71
CA ASP A 105 3.56 -5.45 10.57
C ASP A 105 2.56 -6.57 10.87
N PRO A 106 1.44 -6.66 10.15
CA PRO A 106 0.40 -7.65 10.42
C PRO A 106 0.74 -9.04 9.86
N PHE A 107 1.86 -9.18 9.18
CA PHE A 107 2.28 -10.43 8.58
C PHE A 107 2.79 -11.38 9.66
N PHE A 108 2.37 -12.65 9.59
CA PHE A 108 2.86 -13.72 10.46
C PHE A 108 3.53 -14.79 9.60
N MET A 109 4.81 -15.07 9.88
CA MET A 109 5.53 -16.15 9.22
C MET A 109 6.71 -16.61 10.09
N ASP A 110 6.82 -17.92 10.28
CA ASP A 110 8.00 -18.57 10.87
C ASP A 110 8.99 -18.89 9.76
N PHE A 111 9.83 -17.92 9.40
CA PHE A 111 10.83 -18.09 8.33
C PHE A 111 11.95 -19.07 8.70
N ALA A 112 12.31 -19.19 9.97
CA ALA A 112 13.31 -20.15 10.39
C ALA A 112 12.81 -21.58 10.15
N GLN A 113 11.60 -21.90 10.59
CA GLN A 113 11.01 -23.23 10.37
C GLN A 113 10.73 -23.47 8.88
N TYR A 114 10.30 -22.44 8.13
CA TYR A 114 10.14 -22.55 6.68
C TYR A 114 11.47 -22.93 5.99
N GLY A 115 12.58 -22.34 6.41
CA GLY A 115 13.92 -22.70 5.91
C GLY A 115 14.27 -24.17 6.16
N GLU A 116 13.97 -24.71 7.36
CA GLU A 116 14.18 -26.12 7.69
C GLU A 116 13.31 -27.06 6.83
N ILE A 117 12.06 -26.66 6.52
CA ILE A 117 11.18 -27.43 5.63
C ILE A 117 11.75 -27.49 4.21
N ILE A 118 12.19 -26.34 3.67
CA ILE A 118 12.77 -26.28 2.30
C ILE A 118 14.07 -27.06 2.23
N ALA A 119 14.89 -27.06 3.29
CA ALA A 119 16.11 -27.84 3.38
C ALA A 119 15.88 -29.34 3.56
N GLY A 120 14.63 -29.79 3.76
CA GLY A 120 14.29 -31.18 4.02
C GLY A 120 14.59 -31.66 5.46
N ASN A 121 14.92 -30.74 6.38
CA ASN A 121 15.24 -31.05 7.77
C ASN A 121 13.99 -31.13 8.66
N ALA A 122 12.85 -30.61 8.19
CA ALA A 122 11.58 -30.64 8.91
C ALA A 122 10.43 -31.03 7.98
N THR A 123 9.40 -31.67 8.53
CA THR A 123 8.23 -32.15 7.77
C THR A 123 7.08 -31.15 7.76
N GLY A 124 7.15 -30.07 8.52
CA GLY A 124 6.10 -29.05 8.61
C GLY A 124 6.41 -27.96 9.64
N PHE A 125 5.47 -27.03 9.76
CA PHE A 125 5.57 -25.93 10.73
C PHE A 125 5.37 -26.41 12.17
N ASN A 126 6.00 -25.70 13.11
CA ASN A 126 5.81 -25.93 14.54
C ASN A 126 4.43 -25.43 15.00
N SER A 127 3.95 -26.00 16.09
CA SER A 127 2.73 -25.52 16.78
C SER A 127 3.04 -25.38 18.29
N PRO A 128 3.10 -24.14 18.81
CA PRO A 128 3.01 -22.87 18.11
C PRO A 128 4.23 -22.60 17.23
N GLY A 129 4.04 -21.81 16.17
CA GLY A 129 5.12 -21.25 15.35
C GLY A 129 5.76 -20.02 16.00
N THR A 130 6.89 -19.58 15.45
CA THR A 130 7.59 -18.35 15.86
C THR A 130 7.34 -17.26 14.84
N ASP A 131 6.77 -16.12 15.26
CA ASP A 131 6.54 -15.00 14.38
C ASP A 131 7.84 -14.21 14.13
N THR A 132 8.36 -14.25 12.91
CA THR A 132 9.55 -13.50 12.49
C THR A 132 9.30 -11.99 12.49
N PHE A 133 8.05 -11.55 12.34
CA PHE A 133 7.65 -10.14 12.25
C PHE A 133 7.26 -9.52 13.58
N ALA A 134 7.20 -10.34 14.66
CA ALA A 134 6.83 -9.86 15.98
C ALA A 134 7.67 -8.66 16.43
N GLY A 135 7.01 -7.54 16.74
CA GLY A 135 7.65 -6.29 17.17
C GLY A 135 8.35 -5.51 16.06
N THR A 136 8.10 -5.84 14.79
CA THR A 136 8.54 -5.05 13.65
C THR A 136 7.40 -4.20 13.10
N ASN A 137 7.76 -3.14 12.38
CA ASN A 137 6.84 -2.26 11.67
C ASN A 137 7.04 -2.34 10.16
N VAL A 138 6.03 -1.89 9.43
CA VAL A 138 6.05 -1.75 7.98
C VAL A 138 5.58 -0.35 7.58
N MET A 139 6.16 0.24 6.54
CA MET A 139 5.66 1.48 5.94
C MET A 139 4.43 1.16 5.10
N SER A 140 3.29 1.71 5.49
CA SER A 140 1.99 1.44 4.87
C SER A 140 1.41 2.69 4.24
N ILE A 141 0.76 2.51 3.09
CA ILE A 141 -0.11 3.49 2.43
C ILE A 141 -1.51 2.89 2.45
N VAL A 142 -2.47 3.59 3.04
CA VAL A 142 -3.86 3.12 3.18
C VAL A 142 -4.80 4.14 2.59
N ILE A 143 -5.71 3.67 1.73
CA ILE A 143 -6.71 4.50 1.06
C ILE A 143 -8.06 3.82 1.19
N GLU A 144 -9.02 4.47 1.85
CA GLU A 144 -10.41 4.05 1.86
C GLU A 144 -11.18 4.84 0.81
N VAL A 145 -11.86 4.13 -0.11
CA VAL A 145 -12.53 4.72 -1.28
C VAL A 145 -13.99 4.28 -1.33
N PRO A 146 -14.95 5.20 -1.52
CA PRO A 146 -16.33 4.83 -1.83
C PRO A 146 -16.42 4.00 -3.11
N LYS A 147 -17.14 2.88 -3.08
CA LYS A 147 -17.34 2.00 -4.25
C LYS A 147 -17.90 2.75 -5.48
N SER A 148 -18.71 3.78 -5.23
CA SER A 148 -19.26 4.62 -6.30
C SER A 148 -18.21 5.38 -7.11
N GLN A 149 -16.99 5.57 -6.57
CA GLN A 149 -15.89 6.24 -7.28
C GLN A 149 -15.02 5.30 -8.10
N ILE A 150 -15.21 3.98 -7.95
CA ILE A 150 -14.41 2.94 -8.60
C ILE A 150 -15.27 1.89 -9.34
N GLY A 151 -16.42 2.32 -9.88
CA GLY A 151 -17.30 1.45 -10.64
C GLY A 151 -18.56 0.95 -9.91
N GLY A 152 -18.62 1.06 -8.58
CA GLY A 152 -19.84 0.89 -7.77
C GLY A 152 -20.41 -0.51 -7.60
N SER A 153 -20.26 -1.41 -8.56
CA SER A 153 -20.85 -2.76 -8.56
C SER A 153 -20.00 -3.76 -9.34
N GLY A 154 -20.15 -5.03 -9.03
CA GLY A 154 -19.42 -6.11 -9.70
C GLY A 154 -18.10 -6.47 -9.01
N THR A 155 -17.29 -7.25 -9.71
CA THR A 155 -15.95 -7.63 -9.30
C THR A 155 -14.95 -6.64 -9.92
N ILE A 156 -13.93 -6.26 -9.17
CA ILE A 156 -12.79 -5.51 -9.66
C ILE A 156 -11.52 -6.34 -9.48
N ASN A 157 -10.55 -6.19 -10.36
CA ASN A 157 -9.19 -6.65 -10.14
C ASN A 157 -8.33 -5.47 -9.71
N THR A 158 -7.38 -5.71 -8.82
CA THR A 158 -6.49 -4.64 -8.36
C THR A 158 -5.08 -5.17 -8.18
N TRP A 159 -4.12 -4.33 -8.50
CA TRP A 159 -2.70 -4.55 -8.20
C TRP A 159 -2.01 -3.25 -7.85
N VAL A 160 -0.85 -3.36 -7.23
CA VAL A 160 -0.05 -2.20 -6.81
C VAL A 160 1.32 -2.28 -7.46
N GLU A 161 1.79 -1.16 -7.96
CA GLU A 161 3.11 -1.02 -8.55
C GLU A 161 3.90 0.10 -7.86
N ALA A 162 5.21 -0.11 -7.69
CA ALA A 162 6.15 0.92 -7.30
C ALA A 162 6.93 1.34 -8.57
N LYS A 163 6.79 2.60 -8.95
CA LYS A 163 7.37 3.15 -10.18
C LYS A 163 8.42 4.20 -9.82
N ALA A 164 9.68 3.92 -10.15
CA ALA A 164 10.77 4.89 -9.99
C ALA A 164 10.76 5.91 -11.14
N LYS A 165 11.26 7.13 -10.85
CA LYS A 165 11.50 8.16 -11.86
C LYS A 165 12.64 7.76 -12.80
#